data_82f29a02091d154811c99bc81a5447d8
#
_entry.id   82f29a02091d154811c99bc81a5447d8
#
_cell.length_a   1.000
_cell.length_b   1.000
_cell.length_c   1.000
_cell.angle_alpha   90.00
_cell.angle_beta   90.00
_cell.angle_gamma   90.00
#
_symmetry.space_group_name_H-M   'P 1'
#
loop_
_entity.id
_entity.type
_entity.pdbx_description
1 polymer ?
#
loop_
_entity_poly.entity_id
_entity_poly.type
_entity_poly.pdbx_seq_one_letter_code
_entity_poly.pdbx_strand_id
1 'polypeptide(L)'
;MEECEVKFLNIDPDQLEKQILELGGVKQFDRLFKRVVLDYPDWRLNEDKSWVRVRDEGDRVTFSFKKRIDASEDGSNDKTMIEHEVAVSDFEETIELLHQIGMIDKFYEENRRVQYTLGDVELDIDYWPQLKPYLEIEASSWEKVDAMIEKLGLNPDDKKIYSTHQIYAENGIEEHDYKRITFEEMVKRN
;
A
#
# COMPACT_ATOMS: atom_id res chain seq x y z
N MET A 1 6.13 11.39 11.82
CA MET A 1 5.08 12.38 11.49
C MET A 1 3.82 11.58 11.31
N GLU A 2 2.69 12.05 11.78
CA GLU A 2 1.42 11.34 11.52
C GLU A 2 1.03 11.67 10.08
N GLU A 3 0.89 10.64 9.24
CA GLU A 3 0.49 10.77 7.84
C GLU A 3 -1.03 10.61 7.77
N CYS A 4 -1.69 11.55 7.09
CA CYS A 4 -3.13 11.50 6.86
C CYS A 4 -3.38 11.02 5.44
N GLU A 5 -4.00 9.84 5.30
CA GLU A 5 -4.22 9.16 4.04
C GLU A 5 -5.70 8.85 3.82
N VAL A 6 -6.16 9.08 2.61
CA VAL A 6 -7.51 8.67 2.16
C VAL A 6 -7.46 8.08 0.75
N LYS A 7 -8.42 7.22 0.45
CA LYS A 7 -8.55 6.59 -0.86
C LYS A 7 -9.86 6.95 -1.54
N PHE A 8 -9.80 7.10 -2.86
CA PHE A 8 -10.96 7.28 -3.74
C PHE A 8 -11.00 6.14 -4.74
N LEU A 9 -11.99 5.27 -4.61
CA LEU A 9 -12.19 4.13 -5.48
C LEU A 9 -12.92 4.54 -6.78
N ASN A 10 -12.84 3.67 -7.80
CA ASN A 10 -13.56 3.85 -9.08
C ASN A 10 -13.22 5.15 -9.82
N ILE A 11 -11.97 5.60 -9.77
CA ILE A 11 -11.47 6.72 -10.56
C ILE A 11 -11.33 6.35 -12.05
N ASP A 12 -11.32 7.36 -12.90
CA ASP A 12 -10.77 7.28 -14.26
C ASP A 12 -9.31 7.77 -14.19
N PRO A 13 -8.31 6.87 -14.27
CA PRO A 13 -6.92 7.26 -14.07
C PRO A 13 -6.39 8.22 -15.13
N ASP A 14 -6.83 8.10 -16.40
CA ASP A 14 -6.36 8.96 -17.49
C ASP A 14 -6.91 10.38 -17.34
N GLN A 15 -8.17 10.50 -16.95
CA GLN A 15 -8.79 11.80 -16.68
C GLN A 15 -8.16 12.44 -15.44
N LEU A 16 -7.91 11.67 -14.39
CA LEU A 16 -7.31 12.16 -13.14
C LEU A 16 -5.86 12.61 -13.35
N GLU A 17 -5.05 11.83 -14.08
CA GLU A 17 -3.67 12.21 -14.42
C GLU A 17 -3.64 13.55 -15.17
N LYS A 18 -4.49 13.70 -16.20
CA LYS A 18 -4.60 14.95 -16.93
C LYS A 18 -4.96 16.12 -16.02
N GLN A 19 -5.93 15.94 -15.14
CA GLN A 19 -6.37 16.96 -14.19
C GLN A 19 -5.27 17.36 -13.21
N ILE A 20 -4.55 16.39 -12.65
CA ILE A 20 -3.42 16.63 -11.74
C ILE A 20 -2.34 17.48 -12.44
N LEU A 21 -2.00 17.14 -13.69
CA LEU A 21 -1.00 17.87 -14.47
C LEU A 21 -1.48 19.30 -14.83
N GLU A 22 -2.75 19.47 -15.19
CA GLU A 22 -3.35 20.81 -15.48
C GLU A 22 -3.37 21.71 -14.23
N LEU A 23 -3.48 21.14 -13.03
CA LEU A 23 -3.39 21.84 -11.76
C LEU A 23 -1.95 22.15 -11.30
N GLY A 24 -0.95 21.74 -12.09
CA GLY A 24 0.47 21.96 -11.82
C GLY A 24 1.12 20.85 -11.00
N GLY A 25 0.51 19.69 -10.94
CA GLY A 25 1.11 18.49 -10.34
C GLY A 25 2.32 18.01 -11.13
N VAL A 26 3.26 17.38 -10.45
CA VAL A 26 4.50 16.85 -11.02
C VAL A 26 4.56 15.35 -10.82
N LYS A 27 4.66 14.60 -11.93
CA LYS A 27 4.85 13.15 -11.89
C LYS A 27 6.22 12.84 -11.33
N GLN A 28 6.27 12.03 -10.27
CA GLN A 28 7.50 11.62 -9.61
C GLN A 28 8.03 10.31 -10.22
N PHE A 29 7.15 9.34 -10.34
CA PHE A 29 7.50 8.05 -10.95
C PHE A 29 6.24 7.28 -11.42
N ASP A 30 6.51 6.20 -12.15
CA ASP A 30 5.57 5.18 -12.57
C ASP A 30 6.32 3.85 -12.47
N ARG A 31 6.00 3.04 -11.45
CA ARG A 31 6.79 1.87 -11.09
C ARG A 31 5.94 0.68 -10.69
N LEU A 32 6.46 -0.49 -11.00
CA LEU A 32 6.00 -1.75 -10.44
C LEU A 32 6.71 -1.98 -9.11
N PHE A 33 5.94 -2.17 -8.06
CA PHE A 33 6.43 -2.57 -6.74
C PHE A 33 6.22 -4.07 -6.58
N LYS A 34 7.22 -4.74 -6.02
CA LYS A 34 7.14 -6.14 -5.60
C LYS A 34 7.37 -6.21 -4.10
N ARG A 35 6.63 -7.04 -3.42
CA ARG A 35 6.81 -7.21 -1.98
C ARG A 35 6.61 -8.64 -1.54
N VAL A 36 7.38 -9.03 -0.54
CA VAL A 36 7.16 -10.25 0.23
C VAL A 36 6.89 -9.84 1.67
N VAL A 37 5.80 -10.32 2.22
CA VAL A 37 5.54 -10.27 3.66
C VAL A 37 5.92 -11.61 4.24
N LEU A 38 6.70 -11.57 5.32
CA LEU A 38 7.21 -12.76 5.98
C LEU A 38 6.70 -12.85 7.42
N ASP A 39 6.64 -14.09 7.89
CA ASP A 39 6.35 -14.44 9.28
C ASP A 39 7.16 -15.68 9.65
N TYR A 40 7.07 -16.10 10.88
CA TYR A 40 7.57 -17.41 11.29
C TYR A 40 6.50 -18.49 11.05
N PRO A 41 6.90 -19.80 10.99
CA PRO A 41 5.94 -20.89 10.76
C PRO A 41 4.81 -20.98 11.79
N ASP A 42 5.00 -20.43 12.97
CA ASP A 42 3.99 -20.39 14.05
C ASP A 42 3.11 -19.11 14.01
N TRP A 43 3.28 -18.26 13.00
CA TRP A 43 2.51 -17.03 12.79
C TRP A 43 2.57 -16.02 13.95
N ARG A 44 3.66 -16.05 14.73
CA ARG A 44 3.82 -15.21 15.92
C ARG A 44 3.77 -13.71 15.65
N LEU A 45 4.23 -13.26 14.46
CA LEU A 45 4.14 -11.84 14.11
C LEU A 45 2.70 -11.46 13.80
N ASN A 46 1.96 -12.30 13.09
CA ASN A 46 0.55 -12.07 12.79
C ASN A 46 -0.30 -12.01 14.07
N GLU A 47 -0.04 -12.89 15.04
CA GLU A 47 -0.70 -12.89 16.36
C GLU A 47 -0.40 -11.60 17.13
N ASP A 48 0.82 -11.06 17.01
CA ASP A 48 1.27 -9.80 17.61
C ASP A 48 0.85 -8.55 16.78
N LYS A 49 0.00 -8.71 15.74
CA LYS A 49 -0.43 -7.65 14.83
C LYS A 49 0.75 -6.94 14.17
N SER A 50 1.81 -7.68 13.92
CA SER A 50 3.04 -7.22 13.30
C SER A 50 3.40 -8.04 12.07
N TRP A 51 4.30 -7.53 11.24
CA TRP A 51 4.83 -8.24 10.08
C TRP A 51 6.19 -7.70 9.66
N VAL A 52 6.93 -8.53 8.95
CA VAL A 52 8.14 -8.16 8.25
C VAL A 52 7.84 -8.07 6.75
N ARG A 53 8.38 -7.06 6.09
CA ARG A 53 8.21 -6.84 4.65
C ARG A 53 9.54 -6.50 4.01
N VAL A 54 9.84 -7.18 2.90
CA VAL A 54 10.85 -6.75 1.93
C VAL A 54 10.11 -6.22 0.72
N ARG A 55 10.50 -5.02 0.22
CA ARG A 55 9.83 -4.36 -0.91
C ARG A 55 10.86 -3.82 -1.89
N ASP A 56 10.72 -4.20 -3.15
CA ASP A 56 11.40 -3.60 -4.30
C ASP A 56 10.50 -2.50 -4.88
N GLU A 57 10.99 -1.27 -4.88
CA GLU A 57 10.31 -0.08 -5.40
C GLU A 57 10.84 0.32 -6.79
N GLY A 58 11.69 -0.50 -7.37
CA GLY A 58 12.28 -0.31 -8.68
C GLY A 58 13.59 0.48 -8.65
N ASP A 59 13.75 1.46 -7.78
CA ASP A 59 15.00 2.24 -7.59
C ASP A 59 15.68 1.96 -6.25
N ARG A 60 14.99 1.36 -5.34
CA ARG A 60 15.50 0.93 -4.03
C ARG A 60 14.79 -0.32 -3.54
N VAL A 61 15.44 -1.03 -2.66
CA VAL A 61 14.85 -2.12 -1.92
C VAL A 61 14.81 -1.76 -0.45
N THR A 62 13.65 -1.97 0.19
CA THR A 62 13.47 -1.69 1.62
C THR A 62 13.12 -2.96 2.38
N PHE A 63 13.60 -3.01 3.62
CA PHE A 63 13.28 -4.02 4.60
C PHE A 63 12.64 -3.34 5.80
N SER A 64 11.41 -3.72 6.16
CA SER A 64 10.68 -3.08 7.24
C SER A 64 10.05 -4.07 8.20
N PHE A 65 10.01 -3.67 9.47
CA PHE A 65 9.16 -4.25 10.50
C PHE A 65 8.04 -3.26 10.80
N LYS A 66 6.79 -3.75 10.77
CA LYS A 66 5.61 -2.93 11.08
C LYS A 66 4.79 -3.61 12.17
N LYS A 67 4.25 -2.80 13.08
CA LYS A 67 3.36 -3.27 14.15
C LYS A 67 2.23 -2.28 14.38
N ARG A 68 1.00 -2.77 14.36
CA ARG A 68 -0.17 -1.98 14.74
C ARG A 68 -0.27 -1.86 16.25
N ILE A 69 -0.45 -0.63 16.74
CA ILE A 69 -0.73 -0.35 18.15
C ILE A 69 -2.18 0.06 18.24
N ASP A 70 -2.92 -0.48 19.20
CA ASP A 70 -4.33 -0.17 19.47
C ASP A 70 -5.29 -0.44 18.31
N ALA A 71 -4.97 -1.41 17.44
CA ALA A 71 -5.88 -1.86 16.40
C ALA A 71 -7.18 -2.39 17.00
N SER A 72 -8.32 -1.78 16.64
CA SER A 72 -9.62 -2.38 16.87
C SER A 72 -9.75 -3.71 16.11
N GLU A 73 -10.60 -4.63 16.60
CA GLU A 73 -10.81 -5.94 15.95
C GLU A 73 -11.29 -5.82 14.49
N ASP A 74 -11.94 -4.70 14.15
CA ASP A 74 -12.48 -4.39 12.81
C ASP A 74 -11.55 -3.57 11.89
N GLY A 75 -10.33 -3.23 12.36
CA GLY A 75 -9.36 -2.44 11.58
C GLY A 75 -9.72 -0.95 11.44
N SER A 76 -10.79 -0.47 12.08
CA SER A 76 -11.30 0.90 11.92
C SER A 76 -10.47 1.98 12.63
N ASN A 77 -9.50 1.62 13.46
CA ASN A 77 -8.67 2.51 14.26
C ASN A 77 -7.16 2.31 14.07
N ASP A 78 -6.71 2.04 12.85
CA ASP A 78 -5.28 1.90 12.53
C ASP A 78 -4.52 3.24 12.60
N LYS A 79 -4.75 4.03 13.64
CA LYS A 79 -4.18 5.37 13.80
C LYS A 79 -2.73 5.40 14.24
N THR A 80 -2.20 4.30 14.76
CA THR A 80 -0.82 4.28 15.28
C THR A 80 -0.11 3.01 14.83
N MET A 81 0.91 3.19 14.03
CA MET A 81 1.79 2.11 13.57
C MET A 81 3.23 2.40 13.99
N ILE A 82 3.89 1.40 14.57
CA ILE A 82 5.36 1.42 14.68
C ILE A 82 5.90 0.90 13.37
N GLU A 83 6.77 1.67 12.74
CA GLU A 83 7.53 1.26 11.58
C GLU A 83 9.02 1.48 11.79
N HIS A 84 9.81 0.45 11.49
CA HIS A 84 11.25 0.53 11.34
C HIS A 84 11.59 0.08 9.93
N GLU A 85 12.15 0.96 9.13
CA GLU A 85 12.52 0.67 7.75
C GLU A 85 14.00 1.01 7.50
N VAL A 86 14.67 0.15 6.75
CA VAL A 86 16.04 0.35 6.29
C VAL A 86 16.13 0.00 4.82
N ALA A 87 17.02 0.68 4.08
CA ALA A 87 17.36 0.28 2.73
C ALA A 87 18.31 -0.93 2.77
N VAL A 88 18.09 -1.87 1.85
CA VAL A 88 18.93 -3.05 1.64
C VAL A 88 19.39 -3.09 0.18
N SER A 89 20.44 -3.84 -0.11
CA SER A 89 21.07 -3.82 -1.43
C SER A 89 20.39 -4.71 -2.47
N ASP A 90 19.65 -5.76 -2.04
CA ASP A 90 19.11 -6.76 -2.94
C ASP A 90 17.84 -7.39 -2.36
N PHE A 91 16.83 -7.58 -3.22
CA PHE A 91 15.51 -8.08 -2.83
C PHE A 91 15.56 -9.59 -2.53
N GLU A 92 16.10 -10.38 -3.46
CA GLU A 92 16.11 -11.83 -3.35
C GLU A 92 17.07 -12.31 -2.25
N GLU A 93 18.27 -11.73 -2.16
CA GLU A 93 19.24 -12.07 -1.11
C GLU A 93 18.71 -11.72 0.29
N THR A 94 17.95 -10.63 0.42
CA THR A 94 17.35 -10.27 1.70
C THR A 94 16.29 -11.29 2.12
N ILE A 95 15.44 -11.72 1.19
CA ILE A 95 14.43 -12.76 1.44
C ILE A 95 15.11 -14.07 1.81
N GLU A 96 16.13 -14.50 1.06
CA GLU A 96 16.87 -15.73 1.34
C GLU A 96 17.51 -15.70 2.73
N LEU A 97 18.12 -14.56 3.12
CA LEU A 97 18.67 -14.40 4.47
C LEU A 97 17.59 -14.58 5.54
N LEU A 98 16.39 -14.03 5.33
CA LEU A 98 15.26 -14.17 6.24
C LEU A 98 14.78 -15.63 6.32
N HIS A 99 14.77 -16.35 5.20
CA HIS A 99 14.50 -17.79 5.19
C HIS A 99 15.52 -18.57 6.00
N GLN A 100 16.82 -18.25 5.88
CA GLN A 100 17.88 -18.93 6.64
C GLN A 100 17.77 -18.72 8.16
N ILE A 101 17.18 -17.63 8.62
CA ILE A 101 16.91 -17.41 10.05
C ILE A 101 15.52 -17.94 10.50
N GLY A 102 14.83 -18.67 9.61
CA GLY A 102 13.61 -19.43 9.93
C GLY A 102 12.29 -18.74 9.66
N MET A 103 12.30 -17.62 8.91
CA MET A 103 11.06 -17.01 8.43
C MET A 103 10.55 -17.73 7.17
N ILE A 104 9.27 -17.57 6.89
CA ILE A 104 8.61 -18.10 5.69
C ILE A 104 7.81 -16.99 5.01
N ASP A 105 7.56 -17.11 3.71
CA ASP A 105 6.71 -16.20 2.98
C ASP A 105 5.25 -16.32 3.43
N LYS A 106 4.72 -15.23 3.94
CA LYS A 106 3.31 -15.10 4.21
C LYS A 106 2.55 -14.85 2.91
N PHE A 107 2.97 -13.88 2.11
CA PHE A 107 2.48 -13.68 0.75
C PHE A 107 3.47 -12.83 -0.08
N TYR A 108 3.36 -13.02 -1.39
CA TYR A 108 4.04 -12.22 -2.40
C TYR A 108 3.02 -11.41 -3.19
N GLU A 109 3.25 -10.12 -3.35
CA GLU A 109 2.34 -9.21 -4.04
C GLU A 109 3.08 -8.24 -4.96
N GLU A 110 2.34 -7.79 -5.97
CA GLU A 110 2.74 -6.70 -6.85
C GLU A 110 1.67 -5.62 -6.87
N ASN A 111 2.10 -4.37 -6.99
CA ASN A 111 1.25 -3.28 -7.43
C ASN A 111 2.05 -2.31 -8.31
N ARG A 112 1.39 -1.65 -9.25
CA ARG A 112 1.96 -0.52 -9.97
C ARG A 112 1.44 0.75 -9.33
N ARG A 113 2.35 1.69 -9.06
CA ARG A 113 2.04 3.01 -8.51
C ARG A 113 2.52 4.10 -9.44
N VAL A 114 1.66 5.06 -9.72
CA VAL A 114 2.01 6.29 -10.43
C VAL A 114 1.86 7.43 -9.44
N GLN A 115 2.99 7.99 -9.00
CA GLN A 115 3.02 9.02 -7.99
C GLN A 115 3.15 10.42 -8.60
N TYR A 116 2.38 11.34 -8.04
CA TYR A 116 2.45 12.77 -8.31
C TYR A 116 2.62 13.53 -7.00
N THR A 117 3.21 14.72 -7.10
CA THR A 117 3.13 15.73 -6.04
C THR A 117 2.38 16.95 -6.56
N LEU A 118 1.46 17.49 -5.76
CA LEU A 118 0.77 18.74 -6.04
C LEU A 118 0.88 19.65 -4.82
N GLY A 119 1.81 20.60 -4.88
CA GLY A 119 2.27 21.32 -3.70
C GLY A 119 3.05 20.39 -2.77
N ASP A 120 2.57 20.24 -1.55
CA ASP A 120 3.13 19.38 -0.51
C ASP A 120 2.23 18.16 -0.18
N VAL A 121 1.34 17.80 -1.13
CA VAL A 121 0.47 16.63 -1.05
C VAL A 121 0.94 15.59 -2.05
N GLU A 122 1.00 14.34 -1.63
CA GLU A 122 1.26 13.19 -2.48
C GLU A 122 -0.05 12.62 -3.02
N LEU A 123 -0.04 12.27 -4.29
CA LEU A 123 -1.18 11.72 -5.03
C LEU A 123 -0.71 10.45 -5.73
N ASP A 124 -1.17 9.31 -5.27
CA ASP A 124 -0.80 8.01 -5.81
C ASP A 124 -1.97 7.38 -6.55
N ILE A 125 -1.77 7.11 -7.84
CA ILE A 125 -2.70 6.27 -8.61
C ILE A 125 -2.19 4.84 -8.51
N ASP A 126 -2.90 4.03 -7.75
CA ASP A 126 -2.54 2.64 -7.48
C ASP A 126 -3.31 1.66 -8.35
N TYR A 127 -2.57 0.74 -8.94
CA TYR A 127 -3.07 -0.39 -9.69
C TYR A 127 -2.70 -1.66 -8.95
N TRP A 128 -3.69 -2.46 -8.62
CA TRP A 128 -3.53 -3.76 -7.98
C TRP A 128 -4.15 -4.86 -8.83
N PRO A 129 -3.60 -6.08 -8.81
CA PRO A 129 -4.18 -7.20 -9.52
C PRO A 129 -5.66 -7.41 -9.17
N GLN A 130 -6.51 -7.58 -10.18
CA GLN A 130 -7.96 -7.79 -10.05
C GLN A 130 -8.76 -6.62 -9.43
N LEU A 131 -8.13 -5.50 -9.08
CA LEU A 131 -8.81 -4.31 -8.61
C LEU A 131 -8.87 -3.25 -9.71
N LYS A 132 -9.89 -2.41 -9.66
CA LYS A 132 -9.87 -1.16 -10.41
C LYS A 132 -8.85 -0.20 -9.78
N PRO A 133 -8.21 0.67 -10.59
CA PRO A 133 -7.32 1.68 -10.04
C PRO A 133 -8.04 2.58 -9.04
N TYR A 134 -7.31 3.05 -8.06
CA TYR A 134 -7.80 4.02 -7.09
C TYR A 134 -6.76 5.11 -6.83
N LEU A 135 -7.23 6.26 -6.36
CA LEU A 135 -6.39 7.37 -5.91
C LEU A 135 -6.16 7.26 -4.41
N GLU A 136 -4.92 7.44 -3.98
CA GLU A 136 -4.52 7.68 -2.61
C GLU A 136 -4.05 9.13 -2.48
N ILE A 137 -4.57 9.86 -1.51
CA ILE A 137 -4.17 11.22 -1.18
C ILE A 137 -3.53 11.18 0.19
N GLU A 138 -2.25 11.55 0.26
CA GLU A 138 -1.48 11.58 1.49
C GLU A 138 -0.92 12.97 1.77
N ALA A 139 -1.07 13.44 3.00
CA ALA A 139 -0.56 14.73 3.44
C ALA A 139 -0.20 14.74 4.93
N SER A 140 0.48 15.81 5.36
CA SER A 140 0.89 15.99 6.76
C SER A 140 -0.25 16.44 7.69
N SER A 141 -1.46 16.67 7.17
CA SER A 141 -2.64 17.00 7.97
C SER A 141 -3.95 16.74 7.20
N TRP A 142 -5.04 16.53 7.94
CA TRP A 142 -6.37 16.34 7.38
C TRP A 142 -6.87 17.58 6.61
N GLU A 143 -6.52 18.79 7.04
CA GLU A 143 -6.89 20.03 6.35
C GLU A 143 -6.31 20.09 4.94
N LYS A 144 -5.09 19.57 4.75
CA LYS A 144 -4.46 19.49 3.42
C LYS A 144 -5.10 18.43 2.55
N VAL A 145 -5.47 17.29 3.14
CA VAL A 145 -6.22 16.23 2.45
C VAL A 145 -7.56 16.80 1.96
N ASP A 146 -8.35 17.44 2.85
CA ASP A 146 -9.66 17.99 2.49
C ASP A 146 -9.55 19.09 1.43
N ALA A 147 -8.55 19.97 1.53
CA ALA A 147 -8.28 20.98 0.50
C ALA A 147 -7.90 20.37 -0.87
N MET A 148 -7.19 19.25 -0.88
CA MET A 148 -6.84 18.54 -2.11
C MET A 148 -8.05 17.83 -2.71
N ILE A 149 -8.92 17.24 -1.91
CA ILE A 149 -10.22 16.68 -2.35
C ILE A 149 -11.05 17.74 -3.08
N GLU A 150 -11.19 18.92 -2.48
CA GLU A 150 -11.90 20.05 -3.09
C GLU A 150 -11.24 20.50 -4.41
N LYS A 151 -9.90 20.64 -4.41
CA LYS A 151 -9.11 21.05 -5.58
C LYS A 151 -9.25 20.09 -6.75
N LEU A 152 -9.32 18.79 -6.48
CA LEU A 152 -9.56 17.75 -7.48
C LEU A 152 -11.05 17.56 -7.82
N GLY A 153 -11.96 18.33 -7.20
CA GLY A 153 -13.40 18.19 -7.44
C GLY A 153 -13.98 16.83 -7.10
N LEU A 154 -13.34 16.11 -6.18
CA LEU A 154 -13.79 14.81 -5.71
C LEU A 154 -14.93 14.98 -4.70
N ASN A 155 -15.86 14.02 -4.66
CA ASN A 155 -16.93 14.07 -3.68
C ASN A 155 -16.39 13.58 -2.31
N PRO A 156 -16.40 14.44 -1.25
CA PRO A 156 -15.88 14.06 0.06
C PRO A 156 -16.57 12.84 0.70
N ASP A 157 -17.81 12.55 0.31
CA ASP A 157 -18.57 11.40 0.84
C ASP A 157 -18.03 10.06 0.30
N ASP A 158 -17.27 10.08 -0.80
CA ASP A 158 -16.69 8.89 -1.41
C ASP A 158 -15.31 8.53 -0.82
N LYS A 159 -14.80 9.37 0.09
CA LYS A 159 -13.49 9.10 0.71
C LYS A 159 -13.55 7.86 1.62
N LYS A 160 -12.51 7.03 1.50
CA LYS A 160 -12.33 5.80 2.27
C LYS A 160 -11.01 5.85 3.05
N ILE A 161 -11.05 5.36 4.29
CA ILE A 161 -9.83 5.10 5.07
C ILE A 161 -9.69 3.57 5.12
N TYR A 162 -9.34 2.99 3.99
CA TYR A 162 -9.28 1.55 3.78
C TYR A 162 -7.85 1.08 3.57
N SER A 163 -7.53 -0.08 4.14
CA SER A 163 -6.38 -0.86 3.71
C SER A 163 -6.66 -1.51 2.34
N THR A 164 -5.62 -1.90 1.62
CA THR A 164 -5.76 -2.67 0.37
C THR A 164 -6.53 -3.97 0.59
N HIS A 165 -6.32 -4.63 1.73
CA HIS A 165 -7.08 -5.82 2.14
C HIS A 165 -8.59 -5.56 2.15
N GLN A 166 -9.03 -4.42 2.73
CA GLN A 166 -10.46 -4.06 2.76
C GLN A 166 -11.00 -3.77 1.36
N ILE A 167 -10.18 -3.21 0.46
CA ILE A 167 -10.58 -3.00 -0.95
C ILE A 167 -10.74 -4.35 -1.66
N TYR A 168 -9.85 -5.32 -1.43
CA TYR A 168 -10.01 -6.67 -1.95
C TYR A 168 -11.29 -7.33 -1.44
N ALA A 169 -11.56 -7.24 -0.14
CA ALA A 169 -12.77 -7.79 0.47
C ALA A 169 -14.06 -7.18 -0.10
N GLU A 170 -14.12 -5.86 -0.34
CA GLU A 170 -15.26 -5.21 -1.02
C GLU A 170 -15.47 -5.74 -2.45
N ASN A 171 -14.41 -6.21 -3.11
CA ASN A 171 -14.47 -6.81 -4.43
C ASN A 171 -14.69 -8.34 -4.41
N GLY A 172 -14.99 -8.90 -3.22
CA GLY A 172 -15.27 -10.33 -3.04
C GLY A 172 -14.02 -11.21 -3.12
N ILE A 173 -12.84 -10.65 -2.93
CA ILE A 173 -11.56 -11.35 -2.93
C ILE A 173 -11.02 -11.38 -1.51
N GLU A 174 -10.93 -12.58 -0.93
CA GLU A 174 -10.24 -12.78 0.35
C GLU A 174 -8.75 -12.91 0.10
N GLU A 175 -8.01 -11.80 0.29
CA GLU A 175 -6.57 -11.71 0.02
C GLU A 175 -5.77 -12.78 0.78
N HIS A 176 -6.19 -13.11 2.00
CA HIS A 176 -5.52 -14.12 2.83
C HIS A 176 -5.63 -15.56 2.29
N ASP A 177 -6.55 -15.82 1.37
CA ASP A 177 -6.65 -17.11 0.67
C ASP A 177 -5.47 -17.33 -0.31
N TYR A 178 -4.76 -16.28 -0.65
CA TYR A 178 -3.70 -16.32 -1.66
C TYR A 178 -2.33 -16.22 -1.02
N LYS A 179 -1.37 -16.97 -1.57
CA LYS A 179 0.05 -16.86 -1.25
C LYS A 179 0.81 -15.97 -2.24
N ARG A 180 0.20 -15.70 -3.41
CA ARG A 180 0.75 -14.85 -4.46
C ARG A 180 -0.37 -14.10 -5.15
N ILE A 181 -0.21 -12.79 -5.30
CA ILE A 181 -1.13 -11.90 -6.03
C ILE A 181 -0.27 -11.00 -6.92
N THR A 182 -0.23 -11.31 -8.22
CA THR A 182 0.52 -10.57 -9.22
C THR A 182 -0.37 -10.21 -10.41
N PHE A 183 0.10 -9.35 -11.29
CA PHE A 183 -0.62 -9.02 -12.53
C PHE A 183 -0.71 -10.21 -13.49
N GLU A 184 0.17 -11.21 -13.36
CA GLU A 184 0.19 -12.41 -14.19
C GLU A 184 -0.65 -13.54 -13.59
N GLU A 185 -0.65 -13.69 -12.27
CA GLU A 185 -1.31 -14.83 -11.61
C GLU A 185 -1.78 -14.52 -10.19
N MET A 186 -2.81 -15.25 -9.76
CA MET A 186 -3.21 -15.35 -8.36
C MET A 186 -3.13 -16.83 -7.92
N VAL A 187 -2.31 -17.14 -6.94
CA VAL A 187 -2.08 -18.50 -6.46
C VAL A 187 -2.61 -18.65 -5.05
N LYS A 188 -3.63 -19.52 -4.90
CA LYS A 188 -4.22 -19.81 -3.59
C LYS A 188 -3.24 -20.56 -2.67
N ARG A 189 -3.44 -20.40 -1.37
CA ARG A 189 -2.84 -21.28 -0.37
C ARG A 189 -3.44 -22.68 -0.49
N ASN A 190 -2.62 -23.66 -0.20
CA ASN A 190 -3.09 -25.07 -0.13
C ASN A 190 -3.77 -25.31 1.21
#